data_241069a7e9f18727a7948c53cc929724
#
_entry.id   241069a7e9f18727a7948c53cc929724
#
_cell.length_a   1.000
_cell.length_b   1.000
_cell.length_c   1.000
_cell.angle_alpha   90.00
_cell.angle_beta   90.00
_cell.angle_gamma   90.00
#
_symmetry.space_group_name_H-M   'P 1'
#
loop_
_entity.id
_entity.type
_entity.pdbx_description
1 polymer ?
#
loop_
_entity_poly.entity_id
_entity_poly.type
_entity_poly.pdbx_seq_one_letter_code
_entity_poly.pdbx_strand_id
1 'polypeptide(L)'
;MLGRIVVGVALLCVVVGAPARAEYAEEAFFGKPNPSYRIPTPDGSGLSPIIGEVQIYRVRKGDTLMDLARLYSLGYNEIVEANPEIDPWVPPVGATVLLPTQWILPCCTYNGVVVNIPEMRLFYYQPQGDGTTIVHTYPVGLGRDEWRTPAGSFRISGKTVNPTWNIPASIRAEHIRERGDYRTSIPGGDPDNPLGKYRFELTMPMYRIHGTNIPWGVGMQVSHGCIRLYPEDIERLFPLVPVGTPGQFIYQTV
;
A
#
# COMPACT_ATOMS: atom_id res chain seq x y z
N MET A 1 67.63 2.38 -38.34
CA MET A 1 66.65 1.51 -37.68
C MET A 1 66.08 2.26 -36.49
N LEU A 2 64.90 2.91 -36.65
CA LEU A 2 64.22 3.59 -35.55
C LEU A 2 63.11 2.67 -35.01
N GLY A 3 63.33 2.23 -33.74
CA GLY A 3 62.32 1.46 -33.04
C GLY A 3 61.16 2.36 -32.55
N ARG A 4 59.94 2.08 -32.97
CA ARG A 4 58.73 2.71 -32.44
C ARG A 4 58.34 2.04 -31.13
N ILE A 5 58.40 2.82 -30.03
CA ILE A 5 57.81 2.44 -28.72
C ILE A 5 56.34 2.73 -28.80
N VAL A 6 55.51 1.70 -28.73
CA VAL A 6 54.05 1.81 -28.56
C VAL A 6 53.74 1.80 -27.06
N VAL A 7 53.38 2.96 -26.54
CA VAL A 7 52.89 3.09 -25.16
C VAL A 7 51.42 2.74 -25.18
N GLY A 8 51.07 1.57 -24.66
CA GLY A 8 49.70 1.15 -24.44
C GLY A 8 49.11 1.85 -23.23
N VAL A 9 48.15 2.75 -23.43
CA VAL A 9 47.36 3.34 -22.37
C VAL A 9 46.28 2.32 -21.98
N ALA A 10 46.46 1.67 -20.83
CA ALA A 10 45.43 0.82 -20.25
C ALA A 10 44.33 1.73 -19.67
N LEU A 11 43.18 1.76 -20.31
CA LEU A 11 41.99 2.44 -19.80
C LEU A 11 41.44 1.62 -18.64
N LEU A 12 41.68 2.05 -17.42
CA LEU A 12 41.12 1.47 -16.19
C LEU A 12 39.63 1.89 -16.13
N CYS A 13 38.71 1.02 -16.61
CA CYS A 13 37.31 1.21 -16.35
C CYS A 13 37.04 0.98 -14.87
N VAL A 14 36.96 2.07 -14.10
CA VAL A 14 36.39 2.03 -12.75
C VAL A 14 34.91 1.77 -12.92
N VAL A 15 34.49 0.53 -12.75
CA VAL A 15 33.08 0.18 -12.57
C VAL A 15 32.69 0.73 -11.20
N VAL A 16 32.11 1.94 -11.19
CA VAL A 16 31.41 2.47 -10.01
C VAL A 16 30.20 1.55 -9.83
N GLY A 17 30.35 0.56 -8.96
CA GLY A 17 29.24 -0.27 -8.54
C GLY A 17 28.15 0.66 -8.01
N ALA A 18 26.92 0.52 -8.55
CA ALA A 18 25.76 1.17 -7.97
C ALA A 18 25.74 0.86 -6.46
N PRO A 19 25.39 1.84 -5.58
CA PRO A 19 25.32 1.59 -4.16
C PRO A 19 24.35 0.43 -3.95
N ALA A 20 24.81 -0.60 -3.20
CA ALA A 20 23.98 -1.73 -2.85
C ALA A 20 22.74 -1.18 -2.10
N ARG A 21 21.60 -1.18 -2.77
CA ARG A 21 20.28 -0.97 -2.17
C ARG A 21 20.18 -2.02 -1.06
N ALA A 22 19.79 -1.62 0.16
CA ALA A 22 19.32 -2.60 1.12
C ALA A 22 17.98 -3.10 0.57
N GLU A 23 18.04 -4.13 -0.20
CA GLU A 23 16.86 -4.86 -0.62
C GLU A 23 16.43 -5.66 0.60
N TYR A 24 15.43 -5.16 1.33
CA TYR A 24 14.74 -5.99 2.30
C TYR A 24 14.20 -7.19 1.54
N ALA A 25 14.56 -8.39 1.99
CA ALA A 25 13.96 -9.59 1.43
C ALA A 25 12.44 -9.51 1.58
N GLU A 26 11.68 -9.96 0.58
CA GLU A 26 10.20 -9.90 0.63
C GLU A 26 9.64 -10.51 1.92
N GLU A 27 10.29 -11.57 2.47
CA GLU A 27 9.93 -12.19 3.74
C GLU A 27 9.91 -11.21 4.92
N ALA A 28 10.72 -10.15 4.91
CA ALA A 28 10.72 -9.17 5.97
C ALA A 28 9.39 -8.41 6.06
N PHE A 29 8.77 -8.13 4.91
CA PHE A 29 7.47 -7.47 4.88
C PHE A 29 6.33 -8.39 5.33
N PHE A 30 6.39 -9.68 4.99
CA PHE A 30 5.43 -10.66 5.48
C PHE A 30 5.60 -10.96 6.97
N GLY A 31 6.80 -10.78 7.54
CA GLY A 31 7.10 -10.91 8.96
C GLY A 31 6.74 -9.69 9.82
N LYS A 32 6.38 -8.55 9.22
CA LYS A 32 6.03 -7.33 9.98
C LYS A 32 4.82 -7.56 10.91
N PRO A 33 4.72 -6.86 12.05
CA PRO A 33 3.54 -6.91 12.89
C PRO A 33 2.27 -6.52 12.13
N ASN A 34 1.15 -7.19 12.42
CA ASN A 34 -0.15 -6.76 11.89
C ASN A 34 -0.67 -5.58 12.74
N PRO A 35 -0.92 -4.40 12.17
CA PRO A 35 -1.45 -3.28 12.92
C PRO A 35 -2.91 -3.53 13.29
N SER A 36 -3.12 -4.06 14.48
CA SER A 36 -4.44 -4.37 15.02
C SER A 36 -4.54 -3.93 16.48
N TYR A 37 -5.67 -3.36 16.83
CA TYR A 37 -5.90 -2.71 18.11
C TYR A 37 -7.23 -3.20 18.70
N ARG A 38 -7.20 -3.60 19.99
CA ARG A 38 -8.44 -3.95 20.70
C ARG A 38 -8.99 -2.69 21.34
N ILE A 39 -10.24 -2.38 21.02
CA ILE A 39 -10.98 -1.24 21.57
C ILE A 39 -12.28 -1.75 22.21
N PRO A 40 -12.87 -1.03 23.18
CA PRO A 40 -14.26 -1.27 23.56
C PRO A 40 -15.16 -1.21 22.33
N THR A 41 -16.18 -2.07 22.24
CA THR A 41 -17.17 -1.93 21.16
C THR A 41 -17.86 -0.58 21.31
N PRO A 42 -17.82 0.28 20.28
CA PRO A 42 -18.33 1.63 20.41
C PRO A 42 -19.84 1.63 20.61
N ASP A 43 -20.27 2.05 21.78
CA ASP A 43 -21.67 2.38 22.10
C ASP A 43 -21.95 3.89 22.00
N GLY A 44 -20.94 4.67 21.63
CA GLY A 44 -20.97 6.12 21.53
C GLY A 44 -20.47 6.84 22.78
N SER A 45 -20.10 6.12 23.87
CA SER A 45 -19.62 6.73 25.11
C SER A 45 -18.17 6.36 25.41
N GLY A 46 -17.30 7.36 25.52
CA GLY A 46 -15.97 7.21 26.12
C GLY A 46 -14.88 6.52 25.29
N LEU A 47 -15.10 6.28 24.00
CA LEU A 47 -14.05 5.73 23.14
C LEU A 47 -12.98 6.78 22.85
N SER A 48 -11.72 6.45 23.15
CA SER A 48 -10.61 7.21 22.58
C SER A 48 -10.57 6.97 21.07
N PRO A 49 -10.67 8.02 20.25
CA PRO A 49 -10.59 7.86 18.80
C PRO A 49 -9.18 7.56 18.32
N ILE A 50 -8.19 7.53 19.21
CA ILE A 50 -6.77 7.39 18.87
C ILE A 50 -6.31 5.95 19.09
N ILE A 51 -5.67 5.36 18.09
CA ILE A 51 -5.02 4.06 18.14
C ILE A 51 -3.55 4.18 17.70
N GLY A 52 -2.71 3.28 18.21
CA GLY A 52 -1.26 3.28 17.93
C GLY A 52 -0.52 4.38 18.67
N GLU A 53 0.74 4.54 18.31
CA GLU A 53 1.65 5.53 18.89
C GLU A 53 2.66 5.98 17.83
N VAL A 54 3.12 7.21 17.93
CA VAL A 54 4.18 7.74 17.07
C VAL A 54 5.51 7.09 17.44
N GLN A 55 6.27 6.66 16.44
CA GLN A 55 7.58 6.04 16.63
C GLN A 55 8.67 6.85 15.96
N ILE A 56 9.92 6.56 16.33
CA ILE A 56 11.11 7.18 15.77
C ILE A 56 12.04 6.08 15.26
N TYR A 57 12.56 6.26 14.04
CA TYR A 57 13.50 5.34 13.43
C TYR A 57 14.82 6.05 13.08
N ARG A 58 15.94 5.36 13.23
CA ARG A 58 17.27 5.80 12.77
C ARG A 58 17.61 5.12 11.46
N VAL A 59 17.78 5.93 10.41
CA VAL A 59 18.08 5.47 9.05
C VAL A 59 19.38 4.64 9.04
N ARG A 60 19.31 3.47 8.45
CA ARG A 60 20.44 2.57 8.20
C ARG A 60 20.90 2.68 6.75
N LYS A 61 22.11 2.20 6.48
CA LYS A 61 22.62 2.16 5.11
C LYS A 61 21.72 1.29 4.21
N GLY A 62 21.20 1.91 3.14
CA GLY A 62 20.38 1.28 2.14
C GLY A 62 18.87 1.40 2.37
N ASP A 63 18.42 1.91 3.52
CA ASP A 63 17.00 2.19 3.75
C ASP A 63 16.48 3.21 2.73
N THR A 64 15.20 3.07 2.38
CA THR A 64 14.39 4.10 1.74
C THR A 64 13.17 4.39 2.62
N LEU A 65 12.58 5.58 2.51
CA LEU A 65 11.33 5.85 3.24
C LEU A 65 10.18 4.95 2.74
N MET A 66 10.24 4.47 1.51
CA MET A 66 9.23 3.55 0.97
C MET A 66 9.30 2.16 1.62
N ASP A 67 10.53 1.63 1.82
CA ASP A 67 10.70 0.36 2.51
C ASP A 67 10.28 0.50 3.98
N LEU A 68 10.64 1.61 4.63
CA LEU A 68 10.21 1.90 6.00
C LEU A 68 8.69 2.05 6.08
N ALA A 69 8.06 2.76 5.14
CA ALA A 69 6.59 2.85 5.09
C ALA A 69 5.95 1.45 5.07
N ARG A 70 6.39 0.59 4.16
CA ARG A 70 5.88 -0.77 4.03
C ARG A 70 6.12 -1.60 5.30
N LEU A 71 7.31 -1.52 5.91
CA LEU A 71 7.66 -2.24 7.16
C LEU A 71 6.80 -1.81 8.35
N TYR A 72 6.46 -0.54 8.44
CA TYR A 72 5.69 0.02 9.56
C TYR A 72 4.21 0.23 9.24
N SER A 73 3.71 -0.39 8.15
CA SER A 73 2.31 -0.32 7.72
C SER A 73 1.81 1.12 7.52
N LEU A 74 2.67 1.94 6.94
CA LEU A 74 2.41 3.31 6.50
C LEU A 74 2.27 3.36 4.98
N GLY A 75 1.54 4.34 4.48
CA GLY A 75 1.56 4.71 3.07
C GLY A 75 2.72 5.65 2.74
N TYR A 76 3.04 5.77 1.44
CA TYR A 76 4.10 6.66 0.99
C TYR A 76 3.90 8.11 1.45
N ASN A 77 2.70 8.67 1.22
CA ASN A 77 2.43 10.05 1.61
C ASN A 77 2.51 10.25 3.12
N GLU A 78 2.02 9.31 3.93
CA GLU A 78 2.07 9.41 5.39
C GLU A 78 3.50 9.62 5.90
N ILE A 79 4.46 8.82 5.43
CA ILE A 79 5.84 8.90 5.91
C ILE A 79 6.58 10.12 5.31
N VAL A 80 6.31 10.47 4.06
CA VAL A 80 6.97 11.61 3.40
C VAL A 80 6.49 12.93 3.96
N GLU A 81 5.19 13.10 4.18
CA GLU A 81 4.61 14.31 4.77
C GLU A 81 5.06 14.50 6.23
N ALA A 82 5.26 13.42 6.97
CA ALA A 82 5.83 13.48 8.32
C ALA A 82 7.33 13.82 8.35
N ASN A 83 8.03 13.72 7.22
CA ASN A 83 9.48 13.92 7.11
C ASN A 83 9.86 14.75 5.87
N PRO A 84 9.36 15.98 5.71
CA PRO A 84 9.49 16.75 4.48
C PRO A 84 10.92 17.12 4.10
N GLU A 85 11.84 17.10 5.06
CA GLU A 85 13.25 17.45 4.86
C GLU A 85 14.12 16.24 4.47
N ILE A 86 13.53 15.02 4.41
CA ILE A 86 14.29 13.79 4.14
C ILE A 86 13.97 13.30 2.73
N ASP A 87 15.04 13.07 1.93
CA ASP A 87 14.89 12.44 0.62
C ASP A 87 14.31 11.03 0.78
N PRO A 88 13.15 10.74 0.17
CA PRO A 88 12.49 9.44 0.35
C PRO A 88 13.24 8.26 -0.28
N TRP A 89 14.12 8.51 -1.24
CA TRP A 89 14.87 7.48 -1.96
C TRP A 89 16.26 7.23 -1.39
N VAL A 90 16.90 8.30 -0.90
CA VAL A 90 18.27 8.24 -0.38
C VAL A 90 18.34 9.03 0.94
N PRO A 91 17.62 8.59 1.97
CA PRO A 91 17.67 9.26 3.27
C PRO A 91 19.09 9.19 3.86
N PRO A 92 19.58 10.27 4.49
CA PRO A 92 20.92 10.26 5.09
C PRO A 92 21.05 9.21 6.20
N VAL A 93 22.11 8.39 6.16
CA VAL A 93 22.37 7.39 7.20
C VAL A 93 22.52 8.08 8.56
N GLY A 94 21.82 7.56 9.57
CA GLY A 94 21.76 8.13 10.91
C GLY A 94 20.75 9.26 11.09
N ALA A 95 20.07 9.71 10.02
CA ALA A 95 18.94 10.64 10.16
C ALA A 95 17.83 10.05 11.01
N THR A 96 17.07 10.91 11.66
CA THR A 96 15.93 10.53 12.46
C THR A 96 14.65 10.67 11.62
N VAL A 97 13.94 9.58 11.41
CA VAL A 97 12.66 9.52 10.70
C VAL A 97 11.53 9.38 11.71
N LEU A 98 10.52 10.24 11.60
CA LEU A 98 9.27 10.12 12.32
C LEU A 98 8.39 9.09 11.61
N LEU A 99 7.94 8.08 12.34
CA LEU A 99 6.98 7.10 11.86
C LEU A 99 5.60 7.44 12.44
N PRO A 100 4.66 7.99 11.66
CA PRO A 100 3.36 8.44 12.14
C PRO A 100 2.39 7.26 12.33
N THR A 101 2.78 6.28 13.16
CA THR A 101 2.03 5.06 13.46
C THR A 101 0.96 5.26 14.54
N GLN A 102 0.36 6.44 14.57
CA GLN A 102 -0.79 6.80 15.40
C GLN A 102 -1.90 7.34 14.49
N TRP A 103 -3.10 6.78 14.62
CA TRP A 103 -4.22 7.12 13.74
C TRP A 103 -5.46 7.49 14.54
N ILE A 104 -6.29 8.34 13.96
CA ILE A 104 -7.60 8.70 14.46
C ILE A 104 -8.64 7.79 13.80
N LEU A 105 -9.40 7.07 14.60
CA LEU A 105 -10.48 6.24 14.07
C LEU A 105 -11.54 7.12 13.40
N PRO A 106 -11.93 6.80 12.16
CA PRO A 106 -13.00 7.54 11.48
C PRO A 106 -14.28 7.49 12.31
N CYS A 107 -14.95 8.65 12.44
CA CYS A 107 -16.16 8.73 13.25
C CYS A 107 -17.31 7.93 12.62
N CYS A 108 -18.21 7.52 13.50
CA CYS A 108 -19.61 7.20 13.25
C CYS A 108 -19.92 5.82 12.65
N THR A 109 -18.96 5.08 12.10
CA THR A 109 -19.19 3.72 11.58
C THR A 109 -18.07 2.78 12.02
N TYR A 110 -18.30 2.10 13.14
CA TYR A 110 -17.33 1.14 13.70
C TYR A 110 -17.72 -0.31 13.35
N ASN A 111 -18.06 -0.56 12.09
CA ASN A 111 -18.54 -1.86 11.63
C ASN A 111 -18.06 -2.13 10.20
N GLY A 112 -17.54 -3.33 9.97
CA GLY A 112 -17.09 -3.77 8.66
C GLY A 112 -15.88 -3.01 8.14
N VAL A 113 -15.85 -2.69 6.86
CA VAL A 113 -14.70 -2.06 6.19
C VAL A 113 -14.95 -0.58 5.98
N VAL A 114 -14.11 0.27 6.51
CA VAL A 114 -14.14 1.73 6.29
C VAL A 114 -12.83 2.15 5.63
N VAL A 115 -12.92 2.83 4.49
CA VAL A 115 -11.76 3.43 3.83
C VAL A 115 -11.91 4.94 3.89
N ASN A 116 -11.02 5.60 4.64
CA ASN A 116 -10.96 7.05 4.68
C ASN A 116 -10.08 7.56 3.52
N ILE A 117 -10.71 8.20 2.56
CA ILE A 117 -10.07 8.63 1.31
C ILE A 117 -8.94 9.64 1.55
N PRO A 118 -9.10 10.72 2.34
CA PRO A 118 -8.03 11.68 2.57
C PRO A 118 -6.80 11.07 3.26
N GLU A 119 -7.01 10.15 4.20
CA GLU A 119 -5.92 9.46 4.90
C GLU A 119 -5.29 8.34 4.07
N MET A 120 -5.92 7.94 2.94
CA MET A 120 -5.53 6.73 2.18
C MET A 120 -5.38 5.51 3.08
N ARG A 121 -6.34 5.29 3.98
CA ARG A 121 -6.27 4.24 4.99
C ARG A 121 -7.57 3.46 5.09
N LEU A 122 -7.44 2.13 5.19
CA LEU A 122 -8.51 1.19 5.42
C LEU A 122 -8.52 0.79 6.89
N PHE A 123 -9.71 0.76 7.48
CA PHE A 123 -10.00 0.21 8.80
C PHE A 123 -10.99 -0.95 8.65
N TYR A 124 -10.70 -2.08 9.28
CA TYR A 124 -11.63 -3.20 9.37
C TYR A 124 -11.97 -3.44 10.83
N TYR A 125 -13.24 -3.30 11.15
CA TYR A 125 -13.78 -3.46 12.50
C TYR A 125 -14.36 -4.87 12.64
N GLN A 126 -13.76 -5.66 13.53
CA GLN A 126 -14.15 -7.04 13.81
C GLN A 126 -14.67 -7.18 15.24
N PRO A 127 -16.01 -7.15 15.47
CA PRO A 127 -16.60 -7.37 16.78
C PRO A 127 -16.25 -8.76 17.33
N GLN A 128 -15.90 -8.84 18.62
CA GLN A 128 -15.48 -10.09 19.25
C GLN A 128 -16.59 -10.78 20.06
N GLY A 129 -17.74 -10.13 20.27
CA GLY A 129 -18.87 -10.66 21.02
C GLY A 129 -18.72 -10.56 22.54
N ASP A 130 -17.56 -10.11 23.05
CA ASP A 130 -17.26 -9.89 24.47
C ASP A 130 -17.33 -8.42 24.87
N GLY A 131 -17.98 -7.59 24.08
CA GLY A 131 -18.04 -6.13 24.25
C GLY A 131 -16.77 -5.42 23.75
N THR A 132 -15.90 -6.09 23.02
CA THR A 132 -14.73 -5.50 22.38
C THR A 132 -14.77 -5.65 20.86
N THR A 133 -14.01 -4.82 20.16
CA THR A 133 -13.80 -4.86 18.71
C THR A 133 -12.29 -4.83 18.43
N ILE A 134 -11.84 -5.68 17.52
CA ILE A 134 -10.49 -5.55 16.98
C ILE A 134 -10.56 -4.67 15.74
N VAL A 135 -9.76 -3.63 15.73
CA VAL A 135 -9.57 -2.75 14.57
C VAL A 135 -8.28 -3.12 13.88
N HIS A 136 -8.38 -3.57 12.64
CA HIS A 136 -7.22 -3.77 11.75
C HIS A 136 -7.11 -2.55 10.86
N THR A 137 -5.90 -2.00 10.68
CA THR A 137 -5.72 -0.82 9.81
C THR A 137 -4.58 -1.03 8.83
N TYR A 138 -4.78 -0.55 7.59
CA TYR A 138 -3.85 -0.74 6.49
C TYR A 138 -3.80 0.51 5.61
N PRO A 139 -2.61 0.94 5.16
CA PRO A 139 -2.51 1.97 4.13
C PRO A 139 -3.05 1.45 2.80
N VAL A 140 -3.61 2.34 2.00
CA VAL A 140 -4.15 1.99 0.69
C VAL A 140 -3.72 2.95 -0.40
N GLY A 141 -3.49 2.43 -1.60
CA GLY A 141 -3.43 3.24 -2.82
C GLY A 141 -4.84 3.44 -3.38
N LEU A 142 -5.13 4.63 -3.88
CA LEU A 142 -6.44 5.04 -4.38
C LEU A 142 -6.40 5.47 -5.85
N GLY A 143 -7.58 5.78 -6.38
CA GLY A 143 -7.73 6.32 -7.72
C GLY A 143 -7.07 7.68 -7.89
N ARG A 144 -6.38 7.88 -9.04
CA ARG A 144 -5.85 9.18 -9.45
C ARG A 144 -6.98 10.17 -9.78
N ASP A 145 -6.68 11.45 -9.95
CA ASP A 145 -7.68 12.53 -10.07
C ASP A 145 -8.76 12.29 -11.13
N GLU A 146 -8.39 11.72 -12.29
CA GLU A 146 -9.35 11.43 -13.36
C GLU A 146 -10.22 10.19 -13.07
N TRP A 147 -9.83 9.38 -12.09
CA TRP A 147 -10.45 8.10 -11.71
C TRP A 147 -10.67 8.00 -10.21
N ARG A 148 -11.19 9.08 -9.59
CA ARG A 148 -11.34 9.17 -8.14
C ARG A 148 -12.17 8.01 -7.58
N THR A 149 -11.73 7.50 -6.43
CA THR A 149 -12.56 6.62 -5.60
C THR A 149 -13.68 7.47 -4.98
N PRO A 150 -14.96 7.19 -5.27
CA PRO A 150 -16.05 8.00 -4.73
C PRO A 150 -16.37 7.62 -3.30
N ALA A 151 -16.91 8.57 -2.52
CA ALA A 151 -17.57 8.24 -1.26
C ALA A 151 -18.86 7.45 -1.51
N GLY A 152 -19.20 6.54 -0.59
CA GLY A 152 -20.41 5.75 -0.68
C GLY A 152 -20.34 4.44 0.08
N SER A 153 -21.49 3.78 0.20
CA SER A 153 -21.60 2.50 0.89
C SER A 153 -21.52 1.32 -0.09
N PHE A 154 -20.96 0.23 0.37
CA PHE A 154 -20.87 -1.03 -0.37
C PHE A 154 -21.04 -2.24 0.56
N ARG A 155 -21.09 -3.42 -0.03
CA ARG A 155 -20.87 -4.70 0.66
C ARG A 155 -19.81 -5.50 -0.09
N ILE A 156 -19.09 -6.34 0.63
CA ILE A 156 -18.27 -7.37 0.01
C ILE A 156 -19.19 -8.39 -0.64
N SER A 157 -19.21 -8.44 -1.95
CA SER A 157 -20.08 -9.34 -2.73
C SER A 157 -19.41 -10.63 -3.14
N GLY A 158 -18.09 -10.69 -3.09
CA GLY A 158 -17.31 -11.87 -3.44
C GLY A 158 -15.84 -11.75 -3.07
N LYS A 159 -15.14 -12.87 -3.14
CA LYS A 159 -13.71 -13.01 -2.83
C LYS A 159 -13.06 -13.92 -3.85
N THR A 160 -11.90 -13.52 -4.39
CA THR A 160 -11.19 -14.32 -5.41
C THR A 160 -9.72 -14.42 -5.04
N VAL A 161 -9.18 -15.64 -5.10
CA VAL A 161 -7.74 -15.91 -5.01
C VAL A 161 -7.19 -16.05 -6.43
N ASN A 162 -6.03 -15.49 -6.70
CA ASN A 162 -5.37 -15.44 -8.01
C ASN A 162 -6.34 -14.97 -9.12
N PRO A 163 -6.93 -13.77 -8.98
CA PRO A 163 -7.88 -13.26 -9.95
C PRO A 163 -7.22 -13.01 -11.31
N THR A 164 -7.83 -13.47 -12.39
CA THR A 164 -7.46 -12.98 -13.72
C THR A 164 -7.88 -11.51 -13.85
N TRP A 165 -6.97 -10.67 -14.33
CA TRP A 165 -7.30 -9.29 -14.67
C TRP A 165 -7.75 -9.18 -16.13
N ASN A 166 -9.04 -9.02 -16.36
CA ASN A 166 -9.58 -8.64 -17.66
C ASN A 166 -9.40 -7.13 -17.83
N ILE A 167 -8.56 -6.71 -18.77
CA ILE A 167 -8.16 -5.32 -18.93
C ILE A 167 -9.33 -4.51 -19.51
N PRO A 168 -9.88 -3.51 -18.79
CA PRO A 168 -10.93 -2.65 -19.31
C PRO A 168 -10.52 -1.96 -20.61
N ALA A 169 -11.46 -1.72 -21.51
CA ALA A 169 -11.17 -1.15 -22.83
C ALA A 169 -10.45 0.21 -22.76
N SER A 170 -10.79 1.06 -21.78
CA SER A 170 -10.13 2.35 -21.56
C SER A 170 -8.66 2.19 -21.17
N ILE A 171 -8.36 1.28 -20.24
CA ILE A 171 -6.99 0.99 -19.79
C ILE A 171 -6.20 0.31 -20.90
N ARG A 172 -6.84 -0.60 -21.65
CA ARG A 172 -6.20 -1.23 -22.80
C ARG A 172 -5.78 -0.21 -23.87
N ALA A 173 -6.62 0.77 -24.16
CA ALA A 173 -6.27 1.84 -25.09
C ALA A 173 -5.07 2.67 -24.60
N GLU A 174 -4.98 2.91 -23.28
CA GLU A 174 -3.83 3.55 -22.63
C GLU A 174 -2.56 2.68 -22.77
N HIS A 175 -2.64 1.38 -22.47
CA HIS A 175 -1.52 0.44 -22.58
C HIS A 175 -0.98 0.32 -24.03
N ILE A 176 -1.87 0.26 -25.01
CA ILE A 176 -1.49 0.25 -26.43
C ILE A 176 -0.73 1.52 -26.79
N ARG A 177 -1.25 2.67 -26.39
CA ARG A 177 -0.66 3.98 -26.74
C ARG A 177 0.70 4.19 -26.05
N GLU A 178 0.83 3.79 -24.78
CA GLU A 178 2.00 4.12 -23.96
C GLU A 178 3.09 3.06 -23.96
N ARG A 179 2.72 1.79 -24.16
CA ARG A 179 3.65 0.64 -24.01
C ARG A 179 3.64 -0.32 -25.18
N GLY A 180 2.72 -0.15 -26.14
CA GLY A 180 2.52 -1.13 -27.21
C GLY A 180 2.01 -2.49 -26.71
N ASP A 181 1.33 -2.52 -25.53
CA ASP A 181 0.80 -3.74 -24.93
C ASP A 181 -0.64 -3.98 -25.39
N TYR A 182 -0.85 -5.04 -26.16
CA TYR A 182 -2.13 -5.45 -26.75
C TYR A 182 -2.89 -6.51 -25.95
N ARG A 183 -2.38 -6.91 -24.79
CA ARG A 183 -3.03 -7.91 -23.95
C ARG A 183 -4.45 -7.50 -23.60
N THR A 184 -5.35 -8.46 -23.58
CA THR A 184 -6.76 -8.26 -23.16
C THR A 184 -7.00 -8.73 -21.74
N SER A 185 -6.12 -9.59 -21.23
CA SER A 185 -6.16 -10.10 -19.87
C SER A 185 -4.77 -10.52 -19.41
N ILE A 186 -4.59 -10.53 -18.07
CA ILE A 186 -3.40 -11.07 -17.41
C ILE A 186 -3.86 -12.13 -16.42
N PRO A 187 -3.35 -13.37 -16.48
CA PRO A 187 -3.80 -14.47 -15.63
C PRO A 187 -3.48 -14.21 -14.14
N GLY A 188 -4.21 -14.87 -13.25
CA GLY A 188 -3.89 -14.89 -11.82
C GLY A 188 -2.55 -15.58 -11.57
N GLY A 189 -1.74 -15.00 -10.67
CA GLY A 189 -0.40 -15.49 -10.36
C GLY A 189 0.70 -14.99 -11.31
N ASP A 190 0.36 -14.32 -12.40
CA ASP A 190 1.33 -13.65 -13.27
C ASP A 190 1.95 -12.45 -12.52
N PRO A 191 3.28 -12.27 -12.52
CA PRO A 191 3.95 -11.16 -11.86
C PRO A 191 3.54 -9.78 -12.39
N ASP A 192 3.06 -9.69 -13.63
CA ASP A 192 2.54 -8.46 -14.22
C ASP A 192 1.10 -8.15 -13.80
N ASN A 193 0.42 -9.06 -13.08
CA ASN A 193 -0.97 -8.86 -12.72
C ASN A 193 -1.13 -7.80 -11.61
N PRO A 194 -1.71 -6.63 -11.92
CA PRO A 194 -1.81 -5.53 -10.96
C PRO A 194 -2.82 -5.79 -9.83
N LEU A 195 -3.63 -6.86 -9.93
CA LEU A 195 -4.57 -7.23 -8.87
C LEU A 195 -3.91 -7.97 -7.71
N GLY A 196 -2.68 -8.47 -7.90
CA GLY A 196 -2.01 -9.31 -6.92
C GLY A 196 -2.75 -10.63 -6.67
N LYS A 197 -2.49 -11.24 -5.52
CA LYS A 197 -2.96 -12.60 -5.18
C LYS A 197 -4.43 -12.65 -4.71
N TYR A 198 -4.96 -11.56 -4.15
CA TYR A 198 -6.29 -11.53 -3.52
C TYR A 198 -7.12 -10.33 -3.98
N ARG A 199 -8.41 -10.55 -4.17
CA ARG A 199 -9.37 -9.51 -4.56
C ARG A 199 -10.70 -9.70 -3.85
N PHE A 200 -11.26 -8.59 -3.33
CA PHE A 200 -12.63 -8.45 -2.91
C PHE A 200 -13.47 -7.79 -4.00
N GLU A 201 -14.61 -8.40 -4.32
CA GLU A 201 -15.66 -7.79 -5.13
C GLU A 201 -16.56 -6.93 -4.25
N LEU A 202 -16.95 -5.76 -4.75
CA LEU A 202 -17.85 -4.85 -4.07
C LEU A 202 -19.19 -4.77 -4.79
N THR A 203 -20.27 -4.51 -4.04
CA THR A 203 -21.58 -4.18 -4.66
C THR A 203 -21.53 -2.84 -5.38
N MET A 204 -20.53 -2.01 -5.12
CA MET A 204 -20.27 -0.79 -5.89
C MET A 204 -19.62 -1.16 -7.23
N PRO A 205 -20.28 -0.93 -8.36
CA PRO A 205 -19.77 -1.32 -9.67
C PRO A 205 -18.41 -0.69 -9.97
N MET A 206 -17.55 -1.42 -10.69
CA MET A 206 -16.21 -1.02 -11.14
C MET A 206 -15.14 -0.84 -10.06
N TYR A 207 -15.50 -0.81 -8.76
CA TYR A 207 -14.54 -0.68 -7.67
C TYR A 207 -14.23 -2.05 -7.04
N ARG A 208 -12.98 -2.23 -6.65
CA ARG A 208 -12.46 -3.46 -6.02
C ARG A 208 -11.46 -3.08 -4.94
N ILE A 209 -11.30 -3.96 -3.96
CA ILE A 209 -10.19 -3.93 -3.01
C ILE A 209 -9.31 -5.14 -3.36
N HIS A 210 -8.02 -4.90 -3.62
CA HIS A 210 -7.12 -5.96 -4.08
C HIS A 210 -5.66 -5.71 -3.67
N GLY A 211 -4.82 -6.70 -3.86
CA GLY A 211 -3.37 -6.56 -3.71
C GLY A 211 -2.74 -5.70 -4.81
N THR A 212 -1.44 -5.82 -4.95
CA THR A 212 -0.71 -5.13 -6.02
C THR A 212 0.57 -5.89 -6.35
N ASN A 213 1.03 -5.76 -7.59
CA ASN A 213 2.38 -6.12 -8.01
C ASN A 213 3.35 -4.93 -7.92
N ILE A 214 2.85 -3.75 -7.55
CA ILE A 214 3.62 -2.50 -7.43
C ILE A 214 3.41 -1.92 -6.02
N PRO A 215 4.12 -2.46 -4.99
CA PRO A 215 3.88 -2.07 -3.59
C PRO A 215 4.12 -0.60 -3.30
N TRP A 216 5.10 0.02 -3.95
CA TRP A 216 5.43 1.44 -3.73
C TRP A 216 4.35 2.44 -4.16
N GLY A 217 3.27 1.99 -4.80
CA GLY A 217 2.09 2.81 -5.10
C GLY A 217 1.06 2.85 -3.96
N VAL A 218 1.29 2.15 -2.85
CA VAL A 218 0.43 2.20 -1.67
C VAL A 218 0.67 3.49 -0.89
N GLY A 219 -0.41 4.19 -0.53
CA GLY A 219 -0.35 5.54 0.03
C GLY A 219 -0.23 6.64 -1.02
N MET A 220 -0.53 6.33 -2.29
CA MET A 220 -0.57 7.28 -3.40
C MET A 220 -1.89 7.17 -4.18
N GLN A 221 -2.22 8.23 -4.93
CA GLN A 221 -3.34 8.25 -5.86
C GLN A 221 -2.86 7.90 -7.28
N VAL A 222 -2.72 6.60 -7.57
CA VAL A 222 -2.10 6.11 -8.82
C VAL A 222 -2.92 5.03 -9.53
N SER A 223 -4.09 4.67 -9.01
CA SER A 223 -4.94 3.63 -9.60
C SER A 223 -6.01 4.21 -10.55
N HIS A 224 -6.73 3.34 -11.24
CA HIS A 224 -7.93 3.66 -12.00
C HIS A 224 -9.21 3.52 -11.14
N GLY A 225 -9.16 3.94 -9.86
CA GLY A 225 -10.29 3.95 -8.94
C GLY A 225 -10.30 2.82 -7.90
N CYS A 226 -9.64 1.71 -8.15
CA CYS A 226 -9.58 0.60 -7.21
C CYS A 226 -8.68 0.88 -6.00
N ILE A 227 -8.97 0.18 -4.92
CA ILE A 227 -8.25 0.27 -3.65
C ILE A 227 -7.18 -0.80 -3.62
N ARG A 228 -5.89 -0.39 -3.51
CA ARG A 228 -4.74 -1.28 -3.51
C ARG A 228 -4.14 -1.39 -2.12
N LEU A 229 -3.86 -2.63 -1.67
CA LEU A 229 -3.12 -2.90 -0.44
C LEU A 229 -1.75 -3.51 -0.78
N TYR A 230 -0.82 -3.41 0.16
CA TYR A 230 0.40 -4.22 0.11
C TYR A 230 0.06 -5.71 -0.01
N PRO A 231 0.89 -6.52 -0.69
CA PRO A 231 0.65 -7.96 -0.86
C PRO A 231 0.44 -8.70 0.46
N GLU A 232 1.25 -8.40 1.47
CA GLU A 232 1.16 -8.98 2.81
C GLU A 232 -0.07 -8.52 3.57
N ASP A 233 -0.52 -7.27 3.38
CA ASP A 233 -1.67 -6.71 4.08
C ASP A 233 -2.99 -7.29 3.54
N ILE A 234 -3.14 -7.41 2.22
CA ILE A 234 -4.33 -8.06 1.65
C ILE A 234 -4.37 -9.56 1.98
N GLU A 235 -3.21 -10.23 2.08
CA GLU A 235 -3.14 -11.64 2.48
C GLU A 235 -3.65 -11.85 3.90
N ARG A 236 -3.35 -10.92 4.81
CA ARG A 236 -3.85 -10.93 6.20
C ARG A 236 -5.32 -10.56 6.30
N LEU A 237 -5.75 -9.54 5.56
CA LEU A 237 -7.13 -9.07 5.59
C LEU A 237 -8.11 -10.06 4.94
N PHE A 238 -7.69 -10.76 3.89
CA PHE A 238 -8.56 -11.60 3.08
C PHE A 238 -9.29 -12.68 3.87
N PRO A 239 -8.66 -13.48 4.76
CA PRO A 239 -9.39 -14.48 5.56
C PRO A 239 -10.32 -13.86 6.59
N LEU A 240 -10.02 -12.66 7.10
CA LEU A 240 -10.76 -12.03 8.19
C LEU A 240 -12.12 -11.46 7.75
N VAL A 241 -12.23 -11.01 6.50
CA VAL A 241 -13.43 -10.31 6.01
C VAL A 241 -14.38 -11.26 5.29
N PRO A 242 -15.56 -11.58 5.84
CA PRO A 242 -16.56 -12.41 5.20
C PRO A 242 -17.24 -11.73 4.00
N VAL A 243 -17.78 -12.55 3.08
CA VAL A 243 -18.75 -12.06 2.09
C VAL A 243 -19.99 -11.56 2.82
N GLY A 244 -20.57 -10.47 2.36
CA GLY A 244 -21.70 -9.79 3.01
C GLY A 244 -21.27 -8.66 3.97
N THR A 245 -19.99 -8.58 4.36
CA THR A 245 -19.48 -7.51 5.22
C THR A 245 -19.84 -6.15 4.65
N PRO A 246 -20.46 -5.25 5.44
CA PRO A 246 -20.71 -3.87 5.02
C PRO A 246 -19.42 -3.08 4.90
N GLY A 247 -19.43 -2.06 4.06
CA GLY A 247 -18.29 -1.15 3.98
C GLY A 247 -18.69 0.24 3.50
N GLN A 248 -17.78 1.18 3.70
CA GLN A 248 -17.95 2.57 3.28
C GLN A 248 -16.62 3.16 2.79
N PHE A 249 -16.70 3.93 1.73
CA PHE A 249 -15.71 4.92 1.37
C PHE A 249 -16.16 6.27 1.94
N ILE A 250 -15.37 6.86 2.80
CA ILE A 250 -15.69 8.13 3.46
C ILE A 250 -14.65 9.19 3.10
N TYR A 251 -15.02 10.44 3.30
CA TYR A 251 -14.15 11.60 3.14
C TYR A 251 -14.18 12.39 4.44
N GLN A 252 -13.31 12.00 5.38
CA GLN A 252 -13.18 12.68 6.67
C GLN A 252 -11.75 13.25 6.76
N THR A 253 -11.66 14.57 6.79
CA THR A 253 -10.43 15.29 7.15
C THR A 253 -10.36 15.44 8.67
N VAL A 254 -9.17 15.32 9.22
CA VAL A 254 -8.88 15.52 10.65
C VAL A 254 -8.31 16.92 10.84
#